data_b7405026b693c7ec6c5ed66429f38655
#
_entry.id   b7405026b693c7ec6c5ed66429f38655
#
_cell.length_a   1.000
_cell.length_b   1.000
_cell.length_c   1.000
_cell.angle_alpha   90.00
_cell.angle_beta   90.00
_cell.angle_gamma   90.00
#
_symmetry.space_group_name_H-M   'P 1'
#
loop_
_entity.id
_entity.type
_entity.pdbx_description
1 polymer ?
#
loop_
_entity_poly.entity_id
_entity_poly.type
_entity_poly.pdbx_seq_one_letter_code
_entity_poly.pdbx_strand_id
1 'polypeptide(L)'
;MRITDALRVATALLLACALGLAHAQSVEPSGSASPVLAPASDAPRIGVVTMGPGDVFWERFGHDAIVVDDGAPAGPTSYNFGFFDLAEDGFIGRFVRGEMEYMLVALPLEDDLRYYREVGRGARLQWLDLDPAQARSLAAALAENAKPENARYRYDYYTDNCASRVRDAIDRALGGQLRRQLDVRSSGDTYRTESVRLASPAAWMRVGFDLGLGPFADRPLTRWQQAFLPRRLADDLREATRADGRPLVAEEIELLPQRQAAEPVGRAPRLWPWLLAGVLAGTAVLVLAGWRPRLLAGFAGAFWATCGLLGLVLALGWAFTAHHALWANRNLLLLNPLCLALIPGAWALLRGRMPSSRFRTVLIVLAAMAALACLPLWLQ
;
A
#
# COMPACT_ATOMS: atom_id res chain seq x y z
N MET A 1 1.75 -16.80 -16.68
CA MET A 1 1.81 -15.48 -17.33
C MET A 1 3.21 -15.30 -17.86
N ARG A 2 3.38 -15.23 -19.17
CA ARG A 2 4.70 -15.22 -19.84
C ARG A 2 5.29 -13.81 -19.73
N ILE A 3 6.60 -13.69 -19.60
CA ILE A 3 7.36 -12.41 -19.58
C ILE A 3 6.97 -11.50 -20.77
N THR A 4 6.50 -12.08 -21.87
CA THR A 4 5.96 -11.39 -23.05
C THR A 4 4.66 -10.61 -22.80
N ASP A 5 3.88 -10.93 -21.78
CA ASP A 5 2.62 -10.24 -21.46
C ASP A 5 2.87 -8.98 -20.63
N ALA A 6 3.88 -9.02 -19.76
CA ALA A 6 4.33 -7.85 -19.01
C ALA A 6 4.96 -6.78 -19.92
N LEU A 7 5.71 -7.20 -20.95
CA LEU A 7 6.28 -6.27 -21.93
C LEU A 7 5.19 -5.61 -22.82
N ARG A 8 4.12 -6.35 -23.17
CA ARG A 8 3.01 -5.81 -23.97
C ARG A 8 2.18 -4.79 -23.22
N VAL A 9 2.02 -4.95 -21.91
CA VAL A 9 1.32 -3.96 -21.06
C VAL A 9 2.14 -2.68 -20.95
N ALA A 10 3.46 -2.77 -20.83
CA ALA A 10 4.34 -1.60 -20.82
C ALA A 10 4.34 -0.84 -22.16
N THR A 11 4.27 -1.56 -23.29
CA THR A 11 4.23 -0.95 -24.62
C THR A 11 2.87 -0.34 -24.97
N ALA A 12 1.77 -0.90 -24.45
CA ALA A 12 0.41 -0.36 -24.64
C ALA A 12 0.19 0.94 -23.86
N LEU A 13 0.81 1.09 -22.68
CA LEU A 13 0.76 2.33 -21.89
C LEU A 13 1.54 3.49 -22.52
N LEU A 14 2.60 3.20 -23.28
CA LEU A 14 3.38 4.22 -24.01
C LEU A 14 2.70 4.72 -25.30
N LEU A 15 1.80 3.92 -25.91
CA LEU A 15 1.06 4.34 -27.11
C LEU A 15 -0.25 5.10 -26.80
N ALA A 16 -0.83 4.93 -25.64
CA ALA A 16 -2.08 5.60 -25.25
C ALA A 16 -1.90 7.10 -24.92
N CYS A 17 -0.69 7.52 -24.59
CA CYS A 17 -0.38 8.94 -24.32
C CYS A 17 -0.15 9.81 -25.58
N ALA A 18 -0.11 9.21 -26.78
CA ALA A 18 0.26 9.94 -27.99
C ALA A 18 -0.91 10.28 -28.96
N LEU A 19 -2.15 9.88 -28.69
CA LEU A 19 -3.26 10.00 -29.66
C LEU A 19 -4.58 10.53 -29.07
N GLY A 20 -4.54 11.57 -28.26
CA GLY A 20 -5.73 12.18 -27.64
C GLY A 20 -5.87 13.69 -27.89
N LEU A 21 -5.61 14.19 -29.11
CA LEU A 21 -5.98 15.56 -29.47
C LEU A 21 -6.96 15.50 -30.66
N ALA A 22 -8.21 15.84 -30.37
CA ALA A 22 -9.25 16.45 -31.22
C ALA A 22 -10.62 15.78 -31.02
N HIS A 23 -11.54 16.49 -30.38
CA HIS A 23 -12.86 16.92 -30.87
C HIS A 23 -13.67 17.47 -29.69
N ALA A 24 -13.77 18.78 -29.65
CA ALA A 24 -14.76 19.48 -28.82
C ALA A 24 -16.08 19.53 -29.59
N GLN A 25 -17.16 18.99 -29.04
CA GLN A 25 -18.53 19.35 -29.41
C GLN A 25 -19.25 19.87 -28.17
N SER A 26 -19.78 21.09 -28.32
CA SER A 26 -20.55 21.86 -27.36
C SER A 26 -21.94 21.25 -27.18
N VAL A 27 -22.29 20.98 -25.90
CA VAL A 27 -23.69 20.73 -25.48
C VAL A 27 -24.04 21.79 -24.45
N GLU A 28 -25.09 22.56 -24.72
CA GLU A 28 -25.62 23.58 -23.82
C GLU A 28 -26.36 22.94 -22.62
N PRO A 29 -26.27 23.54 -21.42
CA PRO A 29 -27.01 23.07 -20.27
C PRO A 29 -28.32 23.86 -20.07
N SER A 30 -29.44 23.13 -19.99
CA SER A 30 -30.71 23.67 -19.53
C SER A 30 -30.90 23.36 -18.04
N GLY A 31 -31.33 24.36 -17.29
CA GLY A 31 -32.04 24.19 -16.02
C GLY A 31 -31.35 24.71 -14.78
N SER A 32 -31.56 25.97 -14.47
CA SER A 32 -31.14 26.66 -13.25
C SER A 32 -31.99 26.27 -12.05
N ALA A 33 -31.36 25.77 -11.00
CA ALA A 33 -31.86 25.95 -9.62
C ALA A 33 -30.86 26.83 -8.89
N SER A 34 -31.27 28.03 -8.49
CA SER A 34 -30.42 28.97 -7.72
C SER A 34 -30.21 28.44 -6.31
N PRO A 35 -28.95 28.26 -5.86
CA PRO A 35 -28.70 28.03 -4.45
C PRO A 35 -28.79 29.34 -3.67
N VAL A 36 -29.44 29.26 -2.50
CA VAL A 36 -29.44 30.34 -1.51
C VAL A 36 -28.01 30.60 -1.07
N LEU A 37 -27.44 31.73 -1.47
CA LEU A 37 -26.13 32.20 -1.07
C LEU A 37 -26.14 32.49 0.45
N ALA A 38 -25.49 31.65 1.23
CA ALA A 38 -24.97 32.03 2.54
C ALA A 38 -23.92 33.18 2.35
N PRO A 39 -23.77 34.13 3.30
CA PRO A 39 -22.81 35.21 3.15
C PRO A 39 -21.42 34.63 2.93
N ALA A 40 -20.80 35.01 1.82
CA ALA A 40 -19.46 34.57 1.46
C ALA A 40 -18.49 34.97 2.57
N SER A 41 -18.01 34.04 3.34
CA SER A 41 -16.82 34.27 4.18
C SER A 41 -15.65 34.38 3.22
N ASP A 42 -14.78 35.41 3.37
CA ASP A 42 -13.54 35.59 2.59
C ASP A 42 -12.52 34.44 2.81
N ALA A 43 -12.92 33.38 3.49
CA ALA A 43 -12.09 32.22 3.77
C ALA A 43 -12.45 31.06 2.83
N PRO A 44 -11.45 30.34 2.28
CA PRO A 44 -11.68 29.21 1.42
C PRO A 44 -12.40 28.07 2.19
N ARG A 45 -13.22 27.30 1.49
CA ARG A 45 -13.71 26.01 1.99
C ARG A 45 -12.61 24.97 1.83
N ILE A 46 -12.43 24.15 2.85
CA ILE A 46 -11.46 23.05 2.83
C ILE A 46 -12.22 21.73 2.89
N GLY A 47 -11.87 20.82 1.99
CA GLY A 47 -12.39 19.46 1.98
C GLY A 47 -11.28 18.41 1.84
N VAL A 48 -11.65 17.17 2.11
CA VAL A 48 -10.84 15.99 1.81
C VAL A 48 -11.59 15.16 0.79
N VAL A 49 -10.96 14.88 -0.35
CA VAL A 49 -11.49 13.95 -1.33
C VAL A 49 -10.77 12.63 -1.16
N THR A 50 -11.57 11.57 -0.94
CA THR A 50 -11.09 10.19 -0.83
C THR A 50 -11.52 9.42 -2.06
N MET A 51 -10.54 8.91 -2.81
CA MET A 51 -10.72 8.09 -3.99
C MET A 51 -10.63 6.62 -3.61
N GLY A 52 -11.60 5.85 -4.09
CA GLY A 52 -11.70 4.40 -3.83
C GLY A 52 -10.55 3.60 -4.42
N PRO A 53 -10.43 2.31 -4.05
CA PRO A 53 -9.41 1.42 -4.58
C PRO A 53 -9.57 1.21 -6.08
N GLY A 54 -8.43 0.93 -6.76
CA GLY A 54 -8.36 0.55 -8.16
C GLY A 54 -7.77 -0.84 -8.35
N ASP A 55 -7.69 -1.28 -9.63
CA ASP A 55 -7.17 -2.61 -9.98
C ASP A 55 -5.65 -2.64 -10.14
N VAL A 56 -5.03 -1.50 -10.35
CA VAL A 56 -3.58 -1.36 -10.47
C VAL A 56 -2.92 -1.50 -9.08
N PHE A 57 -1.70 -2.05 -9.03
CA PHE A 57 -0.98 -2.37 -7.79
C PHE A 57 -0.98 -1.24 -6.76
N TRP A 58 -0.58 -0.02 -7.15
CA TRP A 58 -0.50 1.15 -6.26
C TRP A 58 -1.86 1.78 -5.96
N GLU A 59 -2.90 1.48 -6.72
CA GLU A 59 -4.25 2.01 -6.52
C GLU A 59 -5.07 1.21 -5.50
N ARG A 60 -4.62 0.00 -5.15
CA ARG A 60 -5.33 -0.89 -4.20
C ARG A 60 -5.61 -0.27 -2.85
N PHE A 61 -4.80 0.70 -2.46
CA PHE A 61 -4.91 1.36 -1.16
C PHE A 61 -5.79 2.60 -1.18
N GLY A 62 -6.33 2.99 -2.35
CA GLY A 62 -7.06 4.25 -2.50
C GLY A 62 -6.11 5.45 -2.59
N HIS A 63 -6.69 6.66 -2.50
CA HIS A 63 -5.94 7.91 -2.50
C HIS A 63 -6.70 8.99 -1.75
N ASP A 64 -5.99 9.94 -1.12
CA ASP A 64 -6.56 11.15 -0.52
C ASP A 64 -5.89 12.40 -1.06
N ALA A 65 -6.70 13.46 -1.25
CA ALA A 65 -6.22 14.80 -1.53
C ALA A 65 -6.98 15.84 -0.71
N ILE A 66 -6.36 17.00 -0.50
CA ILE A 66 -7.05 18.15 0.12
C ILE A 66 -7.61 19.03 -0.98
N VAL A 67 -8.88 19.37 -0.86
CA VAL A 67 -9.57 20.28 -1.78
C VAL A 67 -9.69 21.65 -1.14
N VAL A 68 -9.27 22.69 -1.88
CA VAL A 68 -9.41 24.10 -1.49
C VAL A 68 -10.33 24.76 -2.50
N ASP A 69 -11.44 25.30 -2.02
CA ASP A 69 -12.40 26.08 -2.80
C ASP A 69 -12.36 27.53 -2.28
N ASP A 70 -11.71 28.40 -3.02
CA ASP A 70 -11.58 29.83 -2.75
C ASP A 70 -12.57 30.67 -3.55
N GLY A 71 -13.52 30.03 -4.25
CA GLY A 71 -14.49 30.69 -5.11
C GLY A 71 -13.91 31.17 -6.45
N ALA A 72 -12.70 30.76 -6.82
CA ALA A 72 -12.10 31.14 -8.10
C ALA A 72 -12.91 30.59 -9.28
N PRO A 73 -12.96 31.31 -10.42
CA PRO A 73 -13.71 30.86 -11.62
C PRO A 73 -13.25 29.52 -12.18
N ALA A 74 -11.99 29.13 -11.92
CA ALA A 74 -11.44 27.84 -12.32
C ALA A 74 -11.95 26.65 -11.49
N GLY A 75 -12.73 26.93 -10.44
CA GLY A 75 -13.25 25.92 -9.50
C GLY A 75 -12.24 25.52 -8.44
N PRO A 76 -12.60 24.53 -7.59
CA PRO A 76 -11.74 24.07 -6.49
C PRO A 76 -10.43 23.45 -6.97
N THR A 77 -9.37 23.64 -6.19
CA THR A 77 -8.05 23.03 -6.41
C THR A 77 -7.87 21.79 -5.54
N SER A 78 -7.45 20.69 -6.14
CA SER A 78 -7.08 19.44 -5.48
C SER A 78 -5.56 19.39 -5.25
N TYR A 79 -5.13 19.22 -4.00
CA TYR A 79 -3.74 19.09 -3.57
C TYR A 79 -3.42 17.64 -3.29
N ASN A 80 -2.68 17.01 -4.21
CA ASN A 80 -2.39 15.58 -4.25
C ASN A 80 -0.99 15.29 -3.77
N PHE A 81 -0.83 14.71 -2.58
CA PHE A 81 0.44 14.17 -2.10
C PHE A 81 0.68 12.79 -2.70
N GLY A 82 1.94 12.46 -2.98
CA GLY A 82 2.30 11.14 -3.47
C GLY A 82 2.31 10.99 -4.98
N PHE A 83 2.32 12.10 -5.72
CA PHE A 83 2.53 12.05 -7.16
C PHE A 83 3.96 11.59 -7.48
N PHE A 84 4.09 10.70 -8.46
CA PHE A 84 5.36 10.21 -8.96
C PHE A 84 5.33 10.04 -10.48
N ASP A 85 6.49 10.19 -11.12
CA ASP A 85 6.66 9.98 -12.55
C ASP A 85 7.56 8.76 -12.78
N LEU A 86 6.99 7.71 -13.38
CA LEU A 86 7.72 6.49 -13.75
C LEU A 86 8.80 6.73 -14.82
N ALA A 87 8.67 7.80 -15.60
CA ALA A 87 9.62 8.17 -16.64
C ALA A 87 10.79 9.02 -16.10
N GLU A 88 10.74 9.44 -14.82
CA GLU A 88 11.82 10.22 -14.22
C GLU A 88 13.11 9.40 -14.14
N ASP A 89 14.22 10.02 -14.55
CA ASP A 89 15.54 9.38 -14.52
C ASP A 89 15.89 8.84 -13.13
N GLY A 90 16.31 7.57 -13.09
CA GLY A 90 16.68 6.89 -11.86
C GLY A 90 15.53 6.49 -10.93
N PHE A 91 14.25 6.72 -11.33
CA PHE A 91 13.07 6.36 -10.52
C PHE A 91 13.10 4.90 -10.06
N ILE A 92 13.28 3.95 -10.99
CA ILE A 92 13.33 2.51 -10.67
C ILE A 92 14.46 2.21 -9.67
N GLY A 93 15.63 2.82 -9.86
CA GLY A 93 16.75 2.65 -8.94
C GLY A 93 16.46 3.15 -7.52
N ARG A 94 15.85 4.33 -7.38
CA ARG A 94 15.39 4.87 -6.09
C ARG A 94 14.31 3.98 -5.48
N PHE A 95 13.34 3.55 -6.28
CA PHE A 95 12.27 2.66 -5.83
C PHE A 95 12.84 1.35 -5.26
N VAL A 96 13.75 0.67 -5.98
CA VAL A 96 14.37 -0.58 -5.50
C VAL A 96 15.16 -0.38 -4.21
N ARG A 97 15.85 0.77 -4.07
CA ARG A 97 16.58 1.09 -2.84
C ARG A 97 15.70 1.57 -1.68
N GLY A 98 14.40 1.81 -1.93
CA GLY A 98 13.48 2.38 -0.93
C GLY A 98 13.73 3.88 -0.69
N GLU A 99 14.27 4.58 -1.68
CA GLU A 99 14.60 6.01 -1.65
C GLU A 99 13.63 6.81 -2.53
N MET A 100 12.34 6.48 -2.47
CA MET A 100 11.33 7.11 -3.29
C MET A 100 11.19 8.59 -2.94
N GLU A 101 11.29 9.43 -3.95
CA GLU A 101 10.95 10.84 -3.88
C GLU A 101 9.68 11.07 -4.68
N TYR A 102 8.64 11.49 -3.99
CA TYR A 102 7.35 11.86 -4.56
C TYR A 102 7.09 13.33 -4.34
N MET A 103 6.04 13.87 -4.92
CA MET A 103 5.75 15.29 -4.81
C MET A 103 4.28 15.59 -4.53
N LEU A 104 4.03 16.78 -4.03
CA LEU A 104 2.70 17.38 -4.00
C LEU A 104 2.42 18.05 -5.34
N VAL A 105 1.25 17.75 -5.93
CA VAL A 105 0.77 18.37 -7.17
C VAL A 105 -0.58 19.03 -6.90
N ALA A 106 -0.75 20.25 -7.36
CA ALA A 106 -2.02 20.99 -7.33
C ALA A 106 -2.65 20.95 -8.71
N LEU A 107 -3.90 20.49 -8.80
CA LEU A 107 -4.67 20.34 -10.03
C LEU A 107 -6.08 20.93 -9.85
N PRO A 108 -6.74 21.45 -10.90
CA PRO A 108 -8.18 21.65 -10.85
C PRO A 108 -8.88 20.34 -10.46
N LEU A 109 -9.81 20.38 -9.51
CA LEU A 109 -10.48 19.18 -8.99
C LEU A 109 -11.16 18.37 -10.11
N GLU A 110 -11.75 19.03 -11.09
CA GLU A 110 -12.41 18.34 -12.22
C GLU A 110 -11.41 17.58 -13.11
N ASP A 111 -10.21 18.14 -13.31
CA ASP A 111 -9.14 17.47 -14.05
C ASP A 111 -8.61 16.25 -13.31
N ASP A 112 -8.47 16.35 -11.98
CA ASP A 112 -8.07 15.25 -11.12
C ASP A 112 -9.12 14.12 -11.16
N LEU A 113 -10.41 14.45 -11.04
CA LEU A 113 -11.50 13.47 -11.07
C LEU A 113 -11.71 12.81 -12.44
N ARG A 114 -11.22 13.39 -13.52
CA ARG A 114 -11.38 12.84 -14.88
C ARG A 114 -10.86 11.41 -14.98
N TYR A 115 -9.63 11.18 -14.53
CA TYR A 115 -9.04 9.85 -14.52
C TYR A 115 -9.88 8.85 -13.71
N TYR A 116 -10.29 9.20 -12.50
CA TYR A 116 -11.10 8.31 -11.63
C TYR A 116 -12.45 7.97 -12.25
N ARG A 117 -13.07 8.94 -12.94
CA ARG A 117 -14.33 8.74 -13.67
C ARG A 117 -14.16 7.75 -14.83
N GLU A 118 -13.07 7.88 -15.61
CA GLU A 118 -12.77 7.03 -16.74
C GLU A 118 -12.53 5.57 -16.32
N VAL A 119 -11.76 5.35 -15.28
CA VAL A 119 -11.45 3.99 -14.79
C VAL A 119 -12.53 3.42 -13.86
N GLY A 120 -13.56 4.20 -13.48
CA GLY A 120 -14.67 3.75 -12.63
C GLY A 120 -14.34 3.64 -11.15
N ARG A 121 -13.35 4.39 -10.66
CA ARG A 121 -13.06 4.53 -9.23
C ARG A 121 -13.96 5.58 -8.61
N GLY A 122 -14.51 5.29 -7.44
CA GLY A 122 -15.35 6.23 -6.68
C GLY A 122 -14.53 7.37 -6.08
N ALA A 123 -15.20 8.50 -5.88
CA ALA A 123 -14.63 9.64 -5.17
C ALA A 123 -15.69 10.25 -4.23
N ARG A 124 -15.30 10.52 -2.99
CA ARG A 124 -16.15 11.11 -1.97
C ARG A 124 -15.45 12.31 -1.35
N LEU A 125 -16.15 13.42 -1.25
CA LEU A 125 -15.65 14.68 -0.70
C LEU A 125 -16.29 14.94 0.65
N GLN A 126 -15.48 15.20 1.66
CA GLN A 126 -15.87 15.64 3.00
C GLN A 126 -15.43 17.09 3.19
N TRP A 127 -16.40 18.02 3.25
CA TRP A 127 -16.14 19.41 3.59
C TRP A 127 -15.96 19.54 5.10
N LEU A 128 -14.88 20.21 5.52
CA LEU A 128 -14.51 20.36 6.92
C LEU A 128 -15.06 21.67 7.49
N ASP A 129 -15.59 21.62 8.71
CA ASP A 129 -15.99 22.81 9.50
C ASP A 129 -14.75 23.39 10.19
N LEU A 130 -13.95 24.16 9.45
CA LEU A 130 -12.77 24.86 9.98
C LEU A 130 -13.12 26.32 10.26
N ASP A 131 -12.45 26.88 11.27
CA ASP A 131 -12.53 28.34 11.49
C ASP A 131 -11.89 29.07 10.30
N PRO A 132 -12.35 30.28 9.95
CA PRO A 132 -11.82 31.03 8.83
C PRO A 132 -10.27 31.24 8.87
N ALA A 133 -9.69 31.36 10.05
CA ALA A 133 -8.24 31.47 10.22
C ALA A 133 -7.53 30.14 9.93
N GLN A 134 -8.09 29.03 10.40
CA GLN A 134 -7.58 27.67 10.15
C GLN A 134 -7.62 27.35 8.65
N ALA A 135 -8.73 27.63 7.98
CA ALA A 135 -8.91 27.41 6.56
C ALA A 135 -7.90 28.20 5.72
N ARG A 136 -7.74 29.52 5.99
CA ARG A 136 -6.73 30.34 5.30
C ARG A 136 -5.30 29.86 5.56
N SER A 137 -4.98 29.50 6.79
CA SER A 137 -3.65 29.00 7.14
C SER A 137 -3.31 27.70 6.42
N LEU A 138 -4.27 26.77 6.36
CA LEU A 138 -4.10 25.48 5.66
C LEU A 138 -3.95 25.69 4.15
N ALA A 139 -4.82 26.51 3.54
CA ALA A 139 -4.73 26.80 2.11
C ALA A 139 -3.39 27.47 1.74
N ALA A 140 -2.92 28.44 2.54
CA ALA A 140 -1.63 29.08 2.33
C ALA A 140 -0.46 28.08 2.47
N ALA A 141 -0.50 27.20 3.47
CA ALA A 141 0.52 26.17 3.68
C ALA A 141 0.57 25.17 2.53
N LEU A 142 -0.59 24.77 1.97
CA LEU A 142 -0.67 23.87 0.81
C LEU A 142 -0.11 24.57 -0.46
N ALA A 143 -0.48 25.83 -0.70
CA ALA A 143 0.04 26.60 -1.83
C ALA A 143 1.55 26.76 -1.74
N GLU A 144 2.10 27.04 -0.56
CA GLU A 144 3.55 27.12 -0.32
C GLU A 144 4.23 25.76 -0.54
N ASN A 145 3.62 24.67 -0.05
CA ASN A 145 4.18 23.32 -0.22
C ASN A 145 4.10 22.85 -1.69
N ALA A 146 3.16 23.33 -2.49
CA ALA A 146 3.03 22.96 -3.90
C ALA A 146 4.04 23.68 -4.82
N LYS A 147 4.82 24.64 -4.31
CA LYS A 147 5.90 25.27 -5.10
C LYS A 147 6.97 24.24 -5.45
N PRO A 148 7.58 24.30 -6.64
CA PRO A 148 8.55 23.31 -7.10
C PRO A 148 9.69 23.00 -6.12
N GLU A 149 10.18 24.03 -5.42
CA GLU A 149 11.24 23.94 -4.42
C GLU A 149 10.82 23.21 -3.14
N ASN A 150 9.52 23.16 -2.82
CA ASN A 150 8.97 22.59 -1.59
C ASN A 150 8.16 21.31 -1.82
N ALA A 151 7.81 21.00 -3.08
CA ALA A 151 6.85 19.93 -3.41
C ALA A 151 7.38 18.53 -3.16
N ARG A 152 8.70 18.31 -3.34
CA ARG A 152 9.32 17.00 -3.24
C ARG A 152 9.52 16.58 -1.79
N TYR A 153 9.30 15.27 -1.54
CA TYR A 153 9.53 14.68 -0.23
C TYR A 153 9.86 13.19 -0.32
N ARG A 154 10.51 12.68 0.73
CA ARG A 154 10.76 11.24 0.87
C ARG A 154 9.47 10.51 1.21
N TYR A 155 9.00 9.69 0.28
CA TYR A 155 7.77 8.91 0.47
C TYR A 155 8.01 7.66 1.30
N ASP A 156 7.10 7.35 2.20
CA ASP A 156 7.04 6.09 2.93
C ASP A 156 5.62 5.52 2.90
N TYR A 157 5.49 4.25 2.56
CA TYR A 157 4.19 3.61 2.35
C TYR A 157 3.26 3.67 3.55
N TYR A 158 3.80 3.70 4.77
CA TYR A 158 3.05 3.58 6.01
C TYR A 158 3.04 4.86 6.85
N THR A 159 4.12 5.61 6.81
CA THR A 159 4.32 6.73 7.74
C THR A 159 4.35 8.11 7.08
N ASP A 160 4.62 8.19 5.76
CA ASP A 160 4.66 9.44 5.02
C ASP A 160 4.11 9.27 3.58
N ASN A 161 2.81 8.98 3.47
CA ASN A 161 2.09 8.76 2.22
C ASN A 161 1.01 9.84 1.99
N CYS A 162 0.18 9.68 0.95
CA CYS A 162 -0.89 10.64 0.65
C CYS A 162 -1.84 10.86 1.83
N ALA A 163 -2.38 9.80 2.42
CA ALA A 163 -3.33 9.89 3.52
C ALA A 163 -2.70 10.45 4.80
N SER A 164 -1.50 9.99 5.18
CA SER A 164 -0.82 10.50 6.37
C SER A 164 -0.47 11.98 6.25
N ARG A 165 -0.08 12.48 5.05
CA ARG A 165 0.18 13.89 4.82
C ARG A 165 -1.09 14.73 4.85
N VAL A 166 -2.20 14.24 4.31
CA VAL A 166 -3.52 14.88 4.45
C VAL A 166 -3.91 14.96 5.92
N ARG A 167 -3.84 13.85 6.66
CA ARG A 167 -4.08 13.78 8.10
C ARG A 167 -3.25 14.81 8.87
N ASP A 168 -1.94 14.83 8.62
CA ASP A 168 -1.00 15.69 9.35
C ASP A 168 -1.20 17.18 9.02
N ALA A 169 -1.61 17.50 7.79
CA ALA A 169 -1.94 18.87 7.41
C ALA A 169 -3.21 19.36 8.13
N ILE A 170 -4.24 18.53 8.19
CA ILE A 170 -5.48 18.83 8.92
C ILE A 170 -5.20 18.95 10.43
N ASP A 171 -4.44 18.03 11.00
CA ASP A 171 -4.09 18.05 12.43
C ASP A 171 -3.34 19.34 12.82
N ARG A 172 -2.40 19.79 11.97
CA ARG A 172 -1.71 21.07 12.18
C ARG A 172 -2.69 22.25 12.18
N ALA A 173 -3.63 22.27 11.23
CA ALA A 173 -4.64 23.32 11.18
C ALA A 173 -5.54 23.33 12.42
N LEU A 174 -5.81 22.16 12.99
CA LEU A 174 -6.59 21.96 14.21
C LEU A 174 -5.77 22.07 15.52
N GLY A 175 -4.49 22.45 15.45
CA GLY A 175 -3.62 22.58 16.63
C GLY A 175 -3.39 21.25 17.38
N GLY A 176 -3.27 20.13 16.64
CA GLY A 176 -3.02 18.81 17.21
C GLY A 176 -4.24 18.11 17.79
N GLN A 177 -5.44 18.60 17.52
CA GLN A 177 -6.68 18.08 18.10
C GLN A 177 -7.07 16.72 17.49
N LEU A 178 -6.89 16.55 16.19
CA LEU A 178 -7.21 15.30 15.50
C LEU A 178 -6.35 14.15 16.05
N ARG A 179 -5.05 14.38 16.22
CA ARG A 179 -4.15 13.39 16.79
C ARG A 179 -4.55 12.97 18.20
N ARG A 180 -4.93 13.92 19.06
CA ARG A 180 -5.38 13.59 20.43
C ARG A 180 -6.61 12.69 20.45
N GLN A 181 -7.49 12.79 19.45
CA GLN A 181 -8.68 11.93 19.33
C GLN A 181 -8.34 10.55 18.76
N LEU A 182 -7.38 10.47 17.83
CA LEU A 182 -7.07 9.24 17.10
C LEU A 182 -5.90 8.44 17.69
N ASP A 183 -5.09 9.03 18.58
CA ASP A 183 -3.94 8.34 19.18
C ASP A 183 -4.36 7.39 20.30
N VAL A 184 -5.35 6.57 20.02
CA VAL A 184 -5.89 5.53 20.86
C VAL A 184 -5.66 4.17 20.21
N ARG A 185 -5.73 3.08 21.00
CA ARG A 185 -5.59 1.74 20.44
C ARG A 185 -6.71 1.42 19.47
N SER A 186 -6.34 0.80 18.34
CA SER A 186 -7.28 0.25 17.38
C SER A 186 -7.82 -1.12 17.81
N SER A 187 -8.60 -1.73 16.94
CA SER A 187 -9.12 -3.11 17.09
C SER A 187 -8.06 -4.22 17.02
N GLY A 188 -6.76 -3.88 16.94
CA GLY A 188 -5.66 -4.84 16.81
C GLY A 188 -5.13 -5.01 15.39
N ASP A 189 -5.64 -4.21 14.43
CA ASP A 189 -5.10 -4.20 13.07
C ASP A 189 -3.63 -3.75 13.06
N THR A 190 -2.88 -4.29 12.10
CA THR A 190 -1.47 -3.98 11.89
C THR A 190 -1.25 -3.53 10.46
N TYR A 191 -0.09 -2.96 10.13
CA TYR A 191 0.27 -2.65 8.75
C TYR A 191 0.20 -3.90 7.86
N ARG A 192 0.63 -5.07 8.36
CA ARG A 192 0.54 -6.34 7.62
C ARG A 192 -0.90 -6.74 7.37
N THR A 193 -1.76 -6.77 8.40
CA THR A 193 -3.16 -7.22 8.24
C THR A 193 -3.91 -6.36 7.24
N GLU A 194 -3.73 -5.04 7.29
CA GLU A 194 -4.34 -4.10 6.35
C GLU A 194 -3.77 -4.24 4.92
N SER A 195 -2.44 -4.37 4.78
CA SER A 195 -1.82 -4.55 3.46
C SER A 195 -2.24 -5.87 2.82
N VAL A 196 -2.25 -6.96 3.57
CA VAL A 196 -2.70 -8.28 3.10
C VAL A 196 -4.19 -8.28 2.77
N ARG A 197 -5.01 -7.58 3.55
CA ARG A 197 -6.45 -7.41 3.30
C ARG A 197 -6.69 -6.73 1.95
N LEU A 198 -6.08 -5.56 1.73
CA LEU A 198 -6.26 -4.79 0.50
C LEU A 198 -5.66 -5.48 -0.73
N ALA A 199 -4.57 -6.21 -0.54
CA ALA A 199 -3.95 -7.00 -1.59
C ALA A 199 -4.70 -8.32 -1.90
N SER A 200 -5.66 -8.74 -1.07
CA SER A 200 -6.27 -10.08 -1.14
C SER A 200 -6.91 -10.46 -2.49
N PRO A 201 -7.45 -9.54 -3.31
CA PRO A 201 -7.94 -9.87 -4.64
C PRO A 201 -6.87 -10.40 -5.58
N ALA A 202 -5.58 -10.00 -5.38
CA ALA A 202 -4.45 -10.46 -6.16
C ALA A 202 -3.58 -11.42 -5.32
N ALA A 203 -3.70 -12.74 -5.54
CA ALA A 203 -3.03 -13.74 -4.72
C ALA A 203 -1.52 -13.55 -4.61
N TRP A 204 -0.84 -13.18 -5.71
CA TRP A 204 0.61 -12.91 -5.71
C TRP A 204 0.98 -11.72 -4.84
N MET A 205 0.16 -10.67 -4.86
CA MET A 205 0.37 -9.44 -4.10
C MET A 205 0.14 -9.70 -2.59
N ARG A 206 -0.93 -10.42 -2.26
CA ARG A 206 -1.21 -10.87 -0.90
C ARG A 206 -0.05 -11.66 -0.30
N VAL A 207 0.43 -12.68 -1.03
CA VAL A 207 1.57 -13.50 -0.60
C VAL A 207 2.84 -12.66 -0.52
N GLY A 208 3.05 -11.75 -1.47
CA GLY A 208 4.19 -10.83 -1.47
C GLY A 208 4.25 -9.95 -0.21
N PHE A 209 3.14 -9.35 0.20
CA PHE A 209 3.06 -8.58 1.45
C PHE A 209 3.25 -9.47 2.69
N ASP A 210 2.60 -10.63 2.71
CA ASP A 210 2.67 -11.52 3.86
C ASP A 210 4.10 -12.05 4.11
N LEU A 211 4.80 -12.42 3.04
CA LEU A 211 6.20 -12.89 3.13
C LEU A 211 7.22 -11.74 3.24
N GLY A 212 6.96 -10.61 2.56
CA GLY A 212 7.93 -9.54 2.44
C GLY A 212 8.02 -8.65 3.68
N LEU A 213 6.93 -8.44 4.40
CA LEU A 213 6.91 -7.54 5.55
C LEU A 213 7.62 -8.14 6.76
N GLY A 214 8.38 -7.31 7.46
CA GLY A 214 9.07 -7.62 8.71
C GLY A 214 8.28 -7.25 9.97
N PRO A 215 8.86 -7.39 11.18
CA PRO A 215 8.19 -7.16 12.46
C PRO A 215 7.68 -5.74 12.68
N PHE A 216 8.21 -4.75 11.97
CA PHE A 216 7.67 -3.39 11.97
C PHE A 216 6.18 -3.40 11.64
N ALA A 217 5.79 -4.22 10.66
CA ALA A 217 4.41 -4.29 10.17
C ALA A 217 3.46 -5.09 11.08
N ASP A 218 3.96 -5.71 12.15
CA ASP A 218 3.18 -6.60 13.04
C ASP A 218 2.70 -5.92 14.33
N ARG A 219 3.04 -4.65 14.52
CA ARG A 219 2.65 -3.91 15.73
C ARG A 219 1.20 -3.48 15.63
N PRO A 220 0.39 -3.64 16.70
CA PRO A 220 -0.97 -3.08 16.74
C PRO A 220 -0.93 -1.56 16.55
N LEU A 221 -1.76 -1.06 15.65
CA LEU A 221 -1.82 0.35 15.27
C LEU A 221 -2.82 1.10 16.13
N THR A 222 -2.54 2.37 16.42
CA THR A 222 -3.55 3.33 16.87
C THR A 222 -4.41 3.75 15.66
N ARG A 223 -5.58 4.35 15.88
CA ARG A 223 -6.40 4.94 14.80
C ARG A 223 -5.60 5.99 14.02
N TRP A 224 -4.79 6.79 14.70
CA TRP A 224 -3.86 7.73 14.06
C TRP A 224 -2.93 7.04 13.05
N GLN A 225 -2.38 5.89 13.42
CA GLN A 225 -1.51 5.13 12.53
C GLN A 225 -2.29 4.40 11.42
N GLN A 226 -3.52 3.92 11.70
CA GLN A 226 -4.40 3.31 10.70
C GLN A 226 -4.84 4.29 9.61
N ALA A 227 -4.89 5.59 9.92
CA ALA A 227 -5.14 6.66 8.97
C ALA A 227 -4.02 6.86 7.91
N PHE A 228 -3.08 5.90 7.77
CA PHE A 228 -2.26 5.77 6.56
C PHE A 228 -3.09 5.28 5.36
N LEU A 229 -4.26 4.74 5.61
CA LEU A 229 -5.21 4.31 4.59
C LEU A 229 -6.27 5.39 4.36
N PRO A 230 -6.51 5.79 3.10
CA PRO A 230 -7.47 6.82 2.76
C PRO A 230 -8.86 6.59 3.36
N ARG A 231 -9.40 5.39 3.23
CA ARG A 231 -10.71 5.07 3.78
C ARG A 231 -10.75 5.18 5.32
N ARG A 232 -9.68 4.75 6.00
CA ARG A 232 -9.60 4.86 7.47
C ARG A 232 -9.56 6.32 7.90
N LEU A 233 -8.79 7.16 7.18
CA LEU A 233 -8.78 8.60 7.44
C LEU A 233 -10.18 9.21 7.23
N ALA A 234 -10.85 8.88 6.13
CA ALA A 234 -12.20 9.39 5.87
C ALA A 234 -13.22 8.97 6.96
N ASP A 235 -13.15 7.73 7.44
CA ASP A 235 -14.01 7.25 8.53
C ASP A 235 -13.67 7.98 9.84
N ASP A 236 -12.39 8.19 10.14
CA ASP A 236 -11.92 8.92 11.31
C ASP A 236 -12.33 10.41 11.29
N LEU A 237 -12.23 11.08 10.14
CA LEU A 237 -12.66 12.47 9.99
C LEU A 237 -14.16 12.63 10.24
N ARG A 238 -14.98 11.65 9.81
CA ARG A 238 -16.44 11.65 10.02
C ARG A 238 -16.82 11.57 11.50
N GLU A 239 -16.03 10.85 12.30
CA GLU A 239 -16.22 10.70 13.73
C GLU A 239 -15.57 11.81 14.56
N ALA A 240 -14.59 12.52 13.98
CA ALA A 240 -13.84 13.55 14.69
C ALA A 240 -14.70 14.77 15.01
N THR A 241 -14.37 15.41 16.13
CA THR A 241 -15.04 16.62 16.59
C THR A 241 -14.06 17.79 16.71
N ARG A 242 -14.60 18.99 16.59
CA ARG A 242 -13.90 20.25 16.88
C ARG A 242 -13.78 20.45 18.39
N ALA A 243 -12.99 21.47 18.79
CA ALA A 243 -12.80 21.82 20.20
C ALA A 243 -14.10 22.22 20.92
N ASP A 244 -15.09 22.72 20.18
CA ASP A 244 -16.40 23.07 20.68
C ASP A 244 -17.40 21.89 20.71
N GLY A 245 -16.95 20.69 20.35
CA GLY A 245 -17.77 19.46 20.33
C GLY A 245 -18.59 19.26 19.07
N ARG A 246 -18.61 20.19 18.11
CA ARG A 246 -19.30 20.02 16.83
C ARG A 246 -18.56 19.02 15.94
N PRO A 247 -19.26 18.32 15.02
CA PRO A 247 -18.61 17.45 14.04
C PRO A 247 -17.57 18.22 13.21
N LEU A 248 -16.43 17.57 12.91
CA LEU A 248 -15.41 18.15 12.03
C LEU A 248 -15.86 18.16 10.56
N VAL A 249 -16.59 17.14 10.12
CA VAL A 249 -17.16 17.06 8.76
C VAL A 249 -18.51 17.75 8.77
N ALA A 250 -18.64 18.85 8.03
CA ALA A 250 -19.88 19.61 7.88
C ALA A 250 -20.83 19.00 6.84
N GLU A 251 -20.24 18.45 5.77
CA GLU A 251 -20.99 17.91 4.63
C GLU A 251 -20.16 16.80 3.96
N GLU A 252 -20.82 15.74 3.50
CA GLU A 252 -20.19 14.67 2.74
C GLU A 252 -20.95 14.43 1.43
N ILE A 253 -20.24 14.43 0.30
CA ILE A 253 -20.80 14.34 -1.05
C ILE A 253 -20.12 13.20 -1.81
N GLU A 254 -20.91 12.33 -2.44
CA GLU A 254 -20.39 11.38 -3.41
C GLU A 254 -20.22 12.08 -4.77
N LEU A 255 -18.96 12.31 -5.19
CA LEU A 255 -18.63 12.94 -6.47
C LEU A 255 -18.67 11.95 -7.61
N LEU A 256 -18.19 10.72 -7.37
CA LEU A 256 -18.16 9.63 -8.35
C LEU A 256 -18.55 8.31 -7.67
N PRO A 257 -19.44 7.50 -8.27
CA PRO A 257 -19.78 6.20 -7.73
C PRO A 257 -18.64 5.20 -7.95
N GLN A 258 -18.39 4.34 -6.96
CA GLN A 258 -17.45 3.23 -7.08
C GLN A 258 -18.03 2.14 -7.99
N ARG A 259 -17.46 1.95 -9.19
CA ARG A 259 -17.86 0.91 -10.15
C ARG A 259 -16.91 -0.29 -10.13
N GLN A 260 -15.68 -0.11 -9.66
CA GLN A 260 -14.73 -1.19 -9.42
C GLN A 260 -15.04 -1.91 -8.10
N ALA A 261 -14.35 -3.04 -7.84
CA ALA A 261 -14.54 -3.81 -6.61
C ALA A 261 -14.31 -2.93 -5.37
N ALA A 262 -15.22 -3.03 -4.41
CA ALA A 262 -15.05 -2.38 -3.11
C ALA A 262 -13.86 -2.97 -2.34
N GLU A 263 -13.41 -2.27 -1.32
CA GLU A 263 -12.37 -2.79 -0.43
C GLU A 263 -12.75 -4.16 0.15
N PRO A 264 -11.82 -5.13 0.15
CA PRO A 264 -12.06 -6.43 0.74
C PRO A 264 -12.35 -6.32 2.24
N VAL A 265 -13.35 -7.06 2.69
CA VAL A 265 -13.62 -7.20 4.12
C VAL A 265 -12.58 -8.10 4.76
N GLY A 266 -11.98 -7.67 5.87
CA GLY A 266 -11.04 -8.46 6.65
C GLY A 266 -11.67 -9.77 7.14
N ARG A 267 -10.94 -10.88 6.98
CA ARG A 267 -11.34 -12.18 7.53
C ARG A 267 -10.19 -12.73 8.34
N ALA A 268 -10.49 -13.23 9.53
CA ALA A 268 -9.50 -13.94 10.33
C ALA A 268 -8.90 -15.10 9.52
N PRO A 269 -7.57 -15.26 9.50
CA PRO A 269 -6.92 -16.34 8.77
C PRO A 269 -7.35 -17.68 9.36
N ARG A 270 -7.79 -18.60 8.49
CA ARG A 270 -8.07 -19.99 8.88
C ARG A 270 -6.77 -20.78 8.85
N LEU A 271 -6.28 -21.23 10.00
CA LEU A 271 -5.00 -21.95 10.11
C LEU A 271 -5.12 -23.42 9.70
N TRP A 272 -6.29 -24.04 9.88
CA TRP A 272 -6.46 -25.48 9.65
C TRP A 272 -6.13 -25.97 8.22
N PRO A 273 -6.41 -25.21 7.11
CA PRO A 273 -6.02 -25.68 5.79
C PRO A 273 -4.50 -25.75 5.62
N TRP A 274 -3.79 -24.83 6.23
CA TRP A 274 -2.32 -24.82 6.19
C TRP A 274 -1.71 -25.94 7.02
N LEU A 275 -2.29 -26.25 8.19
CA LEU A 275 -1.90 -27.39 9.01
C LEU A 275 -2.12 -28.71 8.24
N LEU A 276 -3.28 -28.86 7.59
CA LEU A 276 -3.57 -30.03 6.78
C LEU A 276 -2.57 -30.15 5.60
N ALA A 277 -2.32 -29.06 4.89
CA ALA A 277 -1.35 -29.04 3.79
C ALA A 277 0.07 -29.42 4.29
N GLY A 278 0.48 -28.95 5.46
CA GLY A 278 1.75 -29.33 6.09
C GLY A 278 1.83 -30.84 6.42
N VAL A 279 0.77 -31.39 7.01
CA VAL A 279 0.69 -32.85 7.30
C VAL A 279 0.76 -33.66 6.02
N LEU A 280 0.00 -33.29 4.98
CA LEU A 280 0.02 -33.98 3.68
C LEU A 280 1.39 -33.92 3.02
N ALA A 281 2.03 -32.73 3.04
CA ALA A 281 3.38 -32.56 2.49
C ALA A 281 4.42 -33.41 3.27
N GLY A 282 4.36 -33.41 4.60
CA GLY A 282 5.23 -34.24 5.43
C GLY A 282 5.05 -35.72 5.17
N THR A 283 3.80 -36.19 5.06
CA THR A 283 3.48 -37.59 4.70
C THR A 283 4.04 -37.92 3.32
N ALA A 284 3.85 -37.06 2.33
CA ALA A 284 4.37 -37.26 0.97
C ALA A 284 5.91 -37.39 0.96
N VAL A 285 6.61 -36.57 1.75
CA VAL A 285 8.08 -36.65 1.90
C VAL A 285 8.49 -38.01 2.46
N LEU A 286 7.82 -38.51 3.52
CA LEU A 286 8.12 -39.81 4.12
C LEU A 286 7.87 -40.97 3.15
N VAL A 287 6.76 -40.95 2.42
CA VAL A 287 6.43 -41.95 1.42
C VAL A 287 7.44 -41.95 0.27
N LEU A 288 7.76 -40.75 -0.27
CA LEU A 288 8.74 -40.66 -1.36
C LEU A 288 10.16 -41.04 -0.92
N ALA A 289 10.53 -40.79 0.34
CA ALA A 289 11.81 -41.24 0.88
C ALA A 289 11.98 -42.77 0.83
N GLY A 290 10.90 -43.51 1.09
CA GLY A 290 10.91 -44.97 1.03
C GLY A 290 10.81 -45.56 -0.39
N TRP A 291 10.01 -44.93 -1.26
CA TRP A 291 9.66 -45.51 -2.54
C TRP A 291 10.44 -44.95 -3.74
N ARG A 292 10.73 -43.62 -3.72
CA ARG A 292 11.31 -42.93 -4.87
C ARG A 292 12.33 -41.85 -4.40
N PRO A 293 13.44 -42.23 -3.73
CA PRO A 293 14.36 -41.26 -3.10
C PRO A 293 15.00 -40.31 -4.11
N ARG A 294 15.19 -40.73 -5.37
CA ARG A 294 15.70 -39.80 -6.41
C ARG A 294 14.67 -38.73 -6.79
N LEU A 295 13.40 -39.11 -6.85
CA LEU A 295 12.31 -38.15 -7.11
C LEU A 295 12.23 -37.11 -5.96
N LEU A 296 12.28 -37.60 -4.70
CA LEU A 296 12.34 -36.74 -3.53
C LEU A 296 13.53 -35.76 -3.58
N ALA A 297 14.72 -36.24 -3.98
CA ALA A 297 15.91 -35.40 -4.11
C ALA A 297 15.71 -34.28 -5.13
N GLY A 298 15.01 -34.57 -6.25
CA GLY A 298 14.64 -33.55 -7.25
C GLY A 298 13.70 -32.49 -6.69
N PHE A 299 12.61 -32.92 -6.03
CA PHE A 299 11.67 -32.01 -5.39
C PHE A 299 12.32 -31.18 -4.28
N ALA A 300 13.11 -31.82 -3.41
CA ALA A 300 13.82 -31.14 -2.34
C ALA A 300 14.82 -30.10 -2.90
N GLY A 301 15.55 -30.45 -3.96
CA GLY A 301 16.45 -29.53 -4.64
C GLY A 301 15.72 -28.30 -5.20
N ALA A 302 14.59 -28.49 -5.88
CA ALA A 302 13.75 -27.39 -6.38
C ALA A 302 13.19 -26.54 -5.23
N PHE A 303 12.69 -27.16 -4.17
CA PHE A 303 12.18 -26.49 -2.98
C PHE A 303 13.28 -25.65 -2.30
N TRP A 304 14.47 -26.21 -2.06
CA TRP A 304 15.58 -25.46 -1.46
C TRP A 304 16.09 -24.34 -2.35
N ALA A 305 16.07 -24.52 -3.67
CA ALA A 305 16.42 -23.45 -4.60
C ALA A 305 15.43 -22.30 -4.48
N THR A 306 14.13 -22.59 -4.45
CA THR A 306 13.07 -21.58 -4.28
C THR A 306 13.19 -20.85 -2.93
N CYS A 307 13.30 -21.62 -1.82
CA CYS A 307 13.47 -21.01 -0.49
C CYS A 307 14.75 -20.17 -0.40
N GLY A 308 15.83 -20.66 -0.97
CA GLY A 308 17.10 -19.94 -0.95
C GLY A 308 17.12 -18.67 -1.77
N LEU A 309 16.50 -18.68 -2.96
CA LEU A 309 16.36 -17.48 -3.80
C LEU A 309 15.46 -16.44 -3.16
N LEU A 310 14.30 -16.84 -2.65
CA LEU A 310 13.41 -15.95 -1.93
C LEU A 310 14.08 -15.37 -0.68
N GLY A 311 14.77 -16.22 0.08
CA GLY A 311 15.54 -15.79 1.23
C GLY A 311 16.67 -14.82 0.88
N LEU A 312 17.33 -15.02 -0.26
CA LEU A 312 18.34 -14.09 -0.75
C LEU A 312 17.72 -12.72 -1.05
N VAL A 313 16.55 -12.68 -1.70
CA VAL A 313 15.82 -11.42 -1.96
C VAL A 313 15.48 -10.72 -0.65
N LEU A 314 14.95 -11.45 0.34
CA LEU A 314 14.63 -10.86 1.66
C LEU A 314 15.89 -10.36 2.40
N ALA A 315 16.97 -11.10 2.35
CA ALA A 315 18.25 -10.72 2.99
C ALA A 315 18.87 -9.48 2.32
N LEU A 316 18.87 -9.43 0.99
CA LEU A 316 19.34 -8.26 0.23
C LEU A 316 18.43 -7.05 0.46
N GLY A 317 17.12 -7.23 0.50
CA GLY A 317 16.17 -6.18 0.85
C GLY A 317 16.45 -5.58 2.23
N TRP A 318 16.75 -6.42 3.21
CA TRP A 318 17.12 -5.95 4.55
C TRP A 318 18.49 -5.26 4.59
N ALA A 319 19.51 -5.84 3.94
CA ALA A 319 20.88 -5.36 4.07
C ALA A 319 21.19 -4.11 3.22
N PHE A 320 20.51 -3.94 2.08
CA PHE A 320 20.89 -2.96 1.06
C PHE A 320 19.79 -2.00 0.65
N THR A 321 18.63 -2.02 1.32
CA THR A 321 17.54 -1.09 1.00
C THR A 321 17.06 -0.34 2.23
N ALA A 322 16.47 0.83 2.00
CA ALA A 322 15.82 1.65 3.02
C ALA A 322 14.34 1.28 3.23
N HIS A 323 13.86 0.18 2.68
CA HIS A 323 12.52 -0.36 2.93
C HIS A 323 12.42 -0.93 4.35
N HIS A 324 12.34 -0.08 5.35
CA HIS A 324 12.36 -0.49 6.77
C HIS A 324 11.24 -1.48 7.13
N ALA A 325 10.14 -1.46 6.40
CA ALA A 325 9.06 -2.43 6.58
C ALA A 325 9.43 -3.88 6.21
N LEU A 326 10.54 -4.10 5.46
CA LEU A 326 11.08 -5.43 5.13
C LEU A 326 12.12 -5.92 6.15
N TRP A 327 12.66 -5.02 7.00
CA TRP A 327 13.82 -5.32 7.83
C TRP A 327 13.53 -6.36 8.90
N ALA A 328 14.57 -7.08 9.31
CA ALA A 328 14.50 -8.14 10.33
C ALA A 328 13.43 -9.20 10.01
N ASN A 329 13.20 -9.49 8.73
CA ASN A 329 12.13 -10.37 8.28
C ASN A 329 12.30 -11.78 8.87
N ARG A 330 11.33 -12.19 9.70
CA ARG A 330 11.33 -13.49 10.37
C ARG A 330 11.19 -14.68 9.41
N ASN A 331 10.67 -14.46 8.21
CA ASN A 331 10.59 -15.50 7.18
C ASN A 331 11.98 -15.97 6.72
N LEU A 332 13.07 -15.22 7.01
CA LEU A 332 14.43 -15.69 6.80
C LEU A 332 14.81 -16.94 7.61
N LEU A 333 14.07 -17.28 8.66
CA LEU A 333 14.24 -18.55 9.37
C LEU A 333 13.78 -19.76 8.53
N LEU A 334 12.80 -19.57 7.65
CA LEU A 334 12.24 -20.61 6.77
C LEU A 334 12.76 -20.44 5.34
N LEU A 335 12.68 -19.24 4.78
CA LEU A 335 13.22 -18.87 3.48
C LEU A 335 14.66 -18.40 3.67
N ASN A 336 15.58 -19.36 3.74
CA ASN A 336 16.96 -19.06 4.15
C ASN A 336 17.92 -19.18 2.96
N PRO A 337 18.79 -18.16 2.70
CA PRO A 337 19.78 -18.23 1.62
C PRO A 337 20.68 -19.48 1.70
N LEU A 338 20.95 -20.00 2.91
CA LEU A 338 21.74 -21.22 3.09
C LEU A 338 21.09 -22.46 2.44
N CYS A 339 19.79 -22.42 2.10
CA CYS A 339 19.15 -23.50 1.33
C CYS A 339 19.86 -23.73 -0.02
N LEU A 340 20.47 -22.71 -0.63
CA LEU A 340 21.24 -22.85 -1.86
C LEU A 340 22.45 -23.76 -1.70
N ALA A 341 23.04 -23.83 -0.52
CA ALA A 341 24.16 -24.70 -0.20
C ALA A 341 23.77 -26.19 -0.17
N LEU A 342 22.47 -26.52 -0.16
CA LEU A 342 21.97 -27.89 -0.23
C LEU A 342 21.84 -28.40 -1.68
N ILE A 343 21.89 -27.55 -2.70
CA ILE A 343 21.69 -27.92 -4.10
C ILE A 343 22.71 -28.96 -4.59
N PRO A 344 24.04 -28.82 -4.32
CA PRO A 344 25.01 -29.83 -4.73
C PRO A 344 24.73 -31.23 -4.11
N GLY A 345 24.25 -31.26 -2.85
CA GLY A 345 23.88 -32.50 -2.18
C GLY A 345 22.62 -33.14 -2.77
N ALA A 346 21.58 -32.32 -3.08
CA ALA A 346 20.39 -32.79 -3.80
C ALA A 346 20.75 -33.41 -5.16
N TRP A 347 21.66 -32.76 -5.88
CA TRP A 347 22.17 -33.26 -7.16
C TRP A 347 22.93 -34.58 -7.03
N ALA A 348 23.76 -34.74 -5.97
CA ALA A 348 24.45 -36.01 -5.68
C ALA A 348 23.43 -37.14 -5.41
N LEU A 349 22.41 -36.86 -4.57
CA LEU A 349 21.33 -37.84 -4.27
C LEU A 349 20.51 -38.23 -5.52
N LEU A 350 20.22 -37.28 -6.40
CA LEU A 350 19.58 -37.51 -7.69
C LEU A 350 20.37 -38.54 -8.53
N ARG A 351 21.70 -38.43 -8.49
CA ARG A 351 22.63 -39.32 -9.20
C ARG A 351 22.92 -40.64 -8.44
N GLY A 352 22.24 -40.90 -7.31
CA GLY A 352 22.48 -42.05 -6.46
C GLY A 352 23.79 -42.04 -5.71
N ARG A 353 24.41 -40.86 -5.52
CA ARG A 353 25.66 -40.67 -4.78
C ARG A 353 25.37 -40.18 -3.36
N MET A 354 26.27 -40.50 -2.42
CA MET A 354 26.13 -40.02 -1.04
C MET A 354 26.50 -38.51 -0.98
N PRO A 355 25.71 -37.68 -0.27
CA PRO A 355 26.00 -36.29 -0.09
C PRO A 355 27.18 -36.10 0.89
N SER A 356 27.83 -34.95 0.81
CA SER A 356 28.98 -34.59 1.68
C SER A 356 28.56 -34.41 3.14
N SER A 357 29.51 -34.43 4.07
CA SER A 357 29.28 -34.09 5.48
C SER A 357 28.75 -32.65 5.64
N ARG A 358 29.25 -31.70 4.82
CA ARG A 358 28.78 -30.30 4.78
C ARG A 358 27.25 -30.21 4.50
N PHE A 359 26.77 -31.02 3.57
CA PHE A 359 25.33 -31.08 3.28
C PHE A 359 24.52 -31.44 4.54
N ARG A 360 24.97 -32.46 5.30
CA ARG A 360 24.26 -32.86 6.54
C ARG A 360 24.30 -31.77 7.60
N THR A 361 25.44 -31.11 7.77
CA THR A 361 25.56 -30.00 8.73
C THR A 361 24.60 -28.86 8.36
N VAL A 362 24.60 -28.42 7.10
CA VAL A 362 23.69 -27.32 6.65
C VAL A 362 22.24 -27.74 6.82
N LEU A 363 21.86 -28.99 6.49
CA LEU A 363 20.51 -29.48 6.66
C LEU A 363 20.06 -29.46 8.14
N ILE A 364 20.92 -29.87 9.07
CA ILE A 364 20.64 -29.83 10.51
C ILE A 364 20.47 -28.40 10.99
N VAL A 365 21.34 -27.48 10.59
CA VAL A 365 21.25 -26.06 10.94
C VAL A 365 19.92 -25.47 10.44
N LEU A 366 19.56 -25.69 9.18
CA LEU A 366 18.30 -25.20 8.62
C LEU A 366 17.08 -25.82 9.28
N ALA A 367 17.13 -27.12 9.62
CA ALA A 367 16.04 -27.78 10.36
C ALA A 367 15.87 -27.19 11.77
N ALA A 368 16.99 -26.88 12.47
CA ALA A 368 16.93 -26.21 13.76
C ALA A 368 16.36 -24.78 13.66
N MET A 369 16.75 -24.02 12.63
CA MET A 369 16.19 -22.67 12.38
C MET A 369 14.68 -22.74 12.07
N ALA A 370 14.25 -23.70 11.25
CA ALA A 370 12.85 -23.90 10.95
C ALA A 370 12.05 -24.31 12.20
N ALA A 371 12.62 -25.15 13.07
CA ALA A 371 11.99 -25.50 14.35
C ALA A 371 11.85 -24.28 15.26
N LEU A 372 12.88 -23.41 15.34
CA LEU A 372 12.81 -22.15 16.07
C LEU A 372 11.69 -21.22 15.53
N ALA A 373 11.50 -21.18 14.21
CA ALA A 373 10.43 -20.38 13.59
C ALA A 373 9.01 -20.85 13.98
N CYS A 374 8.86 -22.12 14.40
CA CYS A 374 7.58 -22.67 14.82
C CYS A 374 7.30 -22.46 16.34
N LEU A 375 8.20 -21.85 17.09
CA LEU A 375 7.97 -21.63 18.51
C LEU A 375 6.94 -20.51 18.74
N PRO A 376 5.97 -20.68 19.70
CA PRO A 376 4.92 -19.71 19.98
C PRO A 376 5.43 -18.31 20.37
N LEU A 377 6.69 -18.19 20.79
CA LEU A 377 7.34 -16.92 21.15
C LEU A 377 7.32 -15.86 20.04
N TRP A 378 7.05 -16.25 18.79
CA TRP A 378 6.98 -15.36 17.64
C TRP A 378 5.54 -14.91 17.30
N LEU A 379 4.55 -15.43 18.04
CA LEU A 379 3.12 -15.18 17.82
C LEU A 379 2.57 -14.06 18.73
N GLN A 380 3.43 -13.39 19.53
CA GLN A 380 3.04 -12.29 20.42
C GLN A 380 3.35 -10.94 19.83
#